data_5bbf53f78adce11cbd9fc95998ad128a
#
_entry.id   5bbf53f78adce11cbd9fc95998ad128a
#
_cell.length_a   1.000
_cell.length_b   1.000
_cell.length_c   1.000
_cell.angle_alpha   90.00
_cell.angle_beta   90.00
_cell.angle_gamma   90.00
#
_symmetry.space_group_name_H-M   'P 1'
#
loop_
_entity.id
_entity.type
_entity.pdbx_description
1 polymer ?
#
loop_
_entity_poly.entity_id
_entity_poly.type
_entity_poly.pdbx_seq_one_letter_code
_entity_poly.pdbx_strand_id
1 'polypeptide(L)'
;MSIRSERRKKGFTLIELIIVVAIIGILAAIAIPNFLAIQRKARIQADIATGKTIYDATIELIAEGKEGFNMPEKTTIKDKDGKLITYYGYGIDLSSSSDERAKELRKYILNSTNLKPKAFKGCHFYVSVTFDFSDNNSNNGYDLTKPIVKVDIVNSDNKSKGEDYPNNELLK
;
A
#
# COMPACT_ATOMS: atom_id res chain seq x y z
N MET A 1 -36.21 -29.97 -59.25
CA MET A 1 -37.05 -29.54 -58.09
C MET A 1 -36.31 -29.87 -56.85
N SER A 2 -35.68 -28.87 -56.23
CA SER A 2 -34.77 -29.09 -55.06
C SER A 2 -35.56 -28.92 -53.75
N ILE A 3 -35.69 -29.97 -52.98
CA ILE A 3 -36.40 -29.96 -51.69
C ILE A 3 -35.42 -29.43 -50.64
N ARG A 4 -35.61 -28.17 -50.23
CA ARG A 4 -34.85 -27.52 -49.18
C ARG A 4 -35.30 -28.08 -47.84
N SER A 5 -34.47 -28.93 -47.22
CA SER A 5 -34.71 -29.47 -45.89
C SER A 5 -34.61 -28.33 -44.84
N GLU A 6 -35.74 -27.93 -44.27
CA GLU A 6 -35.78 -26.99 -43.15
C GLU A 6 -35.31 -27.69 -41.87
N ARG A 7 -34.11 -27.35 -41.39
CA ARG A 7 -33.64 -27.79 -40.08
C ARG A 7 -34.48 -27.10 -39.02
N ARG A 8 -35.34 -27.83 -38.33
CA ARG A 8 -36.07 -27.37 -37.16
C ARG A 8 -35.08 -26.97 -36.08
N LYS A 9 -35.01 -25.69 -35.75
CA LYS A 9 -34.28 -25.18 -34.62
C LYS A 9 -34.93 -25.67 -33.33
N LYS A 10 -34.24 -26.51 -32.57
CA LYS A 10 -34.69 -26.93 -31.22
C LYS A 10 -34.63 -25.71 -30.30
N GLY A 11 -35.74 -25.27 -29.75
CA GLY A 11 -35.82 -24.23 -28.74
C GLY A 11 -35.56 -24.80 -27.36
N PHE A 12 -35.01 -23.99 -26.45
CA PHE A 12 -34.86 -24.33 -25.03
C PHE A 12 -36.23 -24.36 -24.34
N THR A 13 -36.43 -25.33 -23.49
CA THR A 13 -37.63 -25.40 -22.62
C THR A 13 -37.45 -24.51 -21.39
N LEU A 14 -38.58 -23.99 -20.88
CA LEU A 14 -38.56 -23.15 -19.66
C LEU A 14 -38.00 -23.92 -18.46
N ILE A 15 -38.27 -25.24 -18.37
CA ILE A 15 -37.79 -26.08 -17.28
C ILE A 15 -36.26 -26.27 -17.32
N GLU A 16 -35.65 -26.41 -18.50
CA GLU A 16 -34.20 -26.50 -18.62
C GLU A 16 -33.53 -25.21 -18.13
N LEU A 17 -34.14 -24.05 -18.42
CA LEU A 17 -33.59 -22.78 -17.90
C LEU A 17 -33.69 -22.68 -16.40
N ILE A 18 -34.83 -23.06 -15.80
CA ILE A 18 -35.01 -22.98 -14.34
C ILE A 18 -34.04 -23.90 -13.59
N ILE A 19 -33.80 -25.12 -14.08
CA ILE A 19 -32.88 -26.06 -13.48
C ILE A 19 -31.45 -25.49 -13.50
N VAL A 20 -31.02 -24.90 -14.62
CA VAL A 20 -29.68 -24.32 -14.75
C VAL A 20 -29.48 -23.16 -13.78
N VAL A 21 -30.44 -22.22 -13.68
CA VAL A 21 -30.29 -21.11 -12.74
C VAL A 21 -30.33 -21.55 -11.28
N ALA A 22 -31.09 -22.60 -10.96
CA ALA A 22 -31.10 -23.18 -9.62
C ALA A 22 -29.74 -23.76 -9.20
N ILE A 23 -29.10 -24.50 -10.11
CA ILE A 23 -27.75 -25.06 -9.89
C ILE A 23 -26.73 -23.94 -9.72
N ILE A 24 -26.75 -22.92 -10.62
CA ILE A 24 -25.85 -21.75 -10.50
C ILE A 24 -26.06 -21.02 -9.18
N GLY A 25 -27.30 -20.87 -8.72
CA GLY A 25 -27.62 -20.25 -7.43
C GLY A 25 -26.98 -20.96 -6.25
N ILE A 26 -27.03 -22.30 -6.22
CA ILE A 26 -26.41 -23.11 -5.18
C ILE A 26 -24.87 -22.96 -5.20
N LEU A 27 -24.27 -23.04 -6.38
CA LEU A 27 -22.81 -22.88 -6.53
C LEU A 27 -22.35 -21.46 -6.15
N ALA A 28 -23.11 -20.44 -6.53
CA ALA A 28 -22.82 -19.05 -6.21
C ALA A 28 -22.88 -18.78 -4.69
N ALA A 29 -23.81 -19.42 -3.97
CA ALA A 29 -23.92 -19.25 -2.50
C ALA A 29 -22.65 -19.67 -1.75
N ILE A 30 -21.92 -20.64 -2.26
CA ILE A 30 -20.65 -21.12 -1.68
C ILE A 30 -19.45 -20.31 -2.22
N ALA A 31 -19.49 -19.95 -3.51
CA ALA A 31 -18.36 -19.31 -4.19
C ALA A 31 -18.18 -17.82 -3.80
N ILE A 32 -19.28 -17.08 -3.63
CA ILE A 32 -19.23 -15.63 -3.38
C ILE A 32 -18.46 -15.26 -2.10
N PRO A 33 -18.76 -15.83 -0.89
CA PRO A 33 -18.05 -15.46 0.34
C PRO A 33 -16.53 -15.76 0.23
N ASN A 34 -16.15 -16.90 -0.36
CA ASN A 34 -14.75 -17.24 -0.56
C ASN A 34 -14.06 -16.26 -1.53
N PHE A 35 -14.72 -15.87 -2.59
CA PHE A 35 -14.18 -14.91 -3.55
C PHE A 35 -13.91 -13.55 -2.93
N LEU A 36 -14.79 -13.05 -2.06
CA LEU A 36 -14.61 -11.77 -1.37
C LEU A 36 -13.38 -11.79 -0.44
N ALA A 37 -13.16 -12.90 0.26
CA ALA A 37 -11.98 -13.07 1.12
C ALA A 37 -10.68 -13.06 0.29
N ILE A 38 -10.65 -13.78 -0.83
CA ILE A 38 -9.50 -13.82 -1.75
C ILE A 38 -9.25 -12.43 -2.36
N GLN A 39 -10.30 -11.71 -2.76
CA GLN A 39 -10.18 -10.37 -3.32
C GLN A 39 -9.59 -9.38 -2.31
N ARG A 40 -10.01 -9.44 -1.03
CA ARG A 40 -9.43 -8.61 0.03
C ARG A 40 -7.94 -8.91 0.20
N LYS A 41 -7.56 -10.19 0.29
CA LYS A 41 -6.16 -10.61 0.42
C LYS A 41 -5.31 -10.14 -0.76
N ALA A 42 -5.82 -10.23 -1.98
CA ALA A 42 -5.13 -9.75 -3.17
C ALA A 42 -4.91 -8.22 -3.15
N ARG A 43 -5.88 -7.45 -2.63
CA ARG A 43 -5.71 -5.99 -2.46
C ARG A 43 -4.63 -5.65 -1.44
N ILE A 44 -4.60 -6.35 -0.30
CA ILE A 44 -3.56 -6.17 0.73
C ILE A 44 -2.18 -6.48 0.14
N GLN A 45 -2.03 -7.59 -0.58
CA GLN A 45 -0.76 -7.93 -1.24
C GLN A 45 -0.31 -6.88 -2.26
N ALA A 46 -1.26 -6.29 -3.01
CA ALA A 46 -0.96 -5.20 -3.92
C ALA A 46 -0.50 -3.93 -3.18
N ASP A 47 -1.08 -3.63 -2.01
CA ASP A 47 -0.67 -2.49 -1.18
C ASP A 47 0.73 -2.72 -0.59
N ILE A 48 1.05 -3.94 -0.17
CA ILE A 48 2.39 -4.32 0.29
C ILE A 48 3.43 -4.16 -0.83
N ALA A 49 3.12 -4.62 -2.03
CA ALA A 49 4.00 -4.45 -3.19
C ALA A 49 4.23 -2.96 -3.50
N THR A 50 3.19 -2.14 -3.38
CA THR A 50 3.31 -0.68 -3.52
C THR A 50 4.16 -0.09 -2.41
N GLY A 51 3.96 -0.51 -1.16
CA GLY A 51 4.78 -0.11 -0.01
C GLY A 51 6.27 -0.44 -0.20
N LYS A 52 6.57 -1.61 -0.76
CA LYS A 52 7.94 -1.97 -1.13
C LYS A 52 8.54 -1.02 -2.17
N THR A 53 7.79 -0.71 -3.22
CA THR A 53 8.25 0.24 -4.25
C THR A 53 8.54 1.62 -3.66
N ILE A 54 7.68 2.09 -2.74
CA ILE A 54 7.88 3.36 -2.03
C ILE A 54 9.14 3.30 -1.16
N TYR A 55 9.33 2.20 -0.44
CA TYR A 55 10.51 1.97 0.39
C TYR A 55 11.80 2.01 -0.44
N ASP A 56 11.87 1.21 -1.51
CA ASP A 56 13.05 1.12 -2.38
C ASP A 56 13.38 2.49 -3.00
N ALA A 57 12.38 3.21 -3.49
CA ALA A 57 12.54 4.57 -4.04
C ALA A 57 13.02 5.58 -2.99
N THR A 58 12.53 5.47 -1.74
CA THR A 58 12.97 6.35 -0.66
C THR A 58 14.44 6.13 -0.33
N ILE A 59 14.87 4.88 -0.22
CA ILE A 59 16.28 4.52 0.03
C ILE A 59 17.16 5.05 -1.09
N GLU A 60 16.74 4.92 -2.34
CA GLU A 60 17.52 5.36 -3.49
C GLU A 60 17.68 6.90 -3.53
N LEU A 61 16.60 7.65 -3.27
CA LEU A 61 16.67 9.11 -3.17
C LEU A 61 17.58 9.60 -2.03
N ILE A 62 17.60 8.87 -0.90
CA ILE A 62 18.55 9.16 0.19
C ILE A 62 19.98 8.87 -0.26
N ALA A 63 20.23 7.74 -0.91
CA ALA A 63 21.55 7.33 -1.38
C ALA A 63 22.11 8.26 -2.47
N GLU A 64 21.24 8.77 -3.34
CA GLU A 64 21.58 9.77 -4.36
C GLU A 64 21.90 11.17 -3.77
N GLY A 65 21.66 11.37 -2.49
CA GLY A 65 21.85 12.68 -1.85
C GLY A 65 20.81 13.71 -2.25
N LYS A 66 19.60 13.29 -2.65
CA LYS A 66 18.55 14.19 -3.11
C LYS A 66 18.21 15.24 -2.07
N GLU A 67 18.09 16.49 -2.49
CA GLU A 67 17.76 17.61 -1.62
C GLU A 67 16.47 17.34 -0.82
N GLY A 68 16.51 17.60 0.48
CA GLY A 68 15.42 17.34 1.42
C GLY A 68 15.41 15.93 2.01
N PHE A 69 16.06 14.93 1.39
CA PHE A 69 16.12 13.56 1.92
C PHE A 69 17.31 13.32 2.86
N ASN A 70 18.35 14.14 2.77
CA ASN A 70 19.55 14.04 3.60
C ASN A 70 19.59 15.04 4.76
N MET A 71 18.48 15.71 5.07
CA MET A 71 18.36 16.68 6.15
C MET A 71 17.34 16.20 7.18
N PRO A 72 17.76 15.32 8.13
CA PRO A 72 16.85 14.90 9.19
C PRO A 72 16.57 16.06 10.16
N GLU A 73 15.32 16.16 10.56
CA GLU A 73 14.87 17.12 11.56
C GLU A 73 14.97 16.50 12.95
N LYS A 74 15.43 17.29 13.92
CA LYS A 74 15.44 16.84 15.31
C LYS A 74 14.04 16.90 15.87
N THR A 75 13.49 15.74 16.21
CA THR A 75 12.16 15.63 16.79
C THR A 75 12.24 15.01 18.18
N THR A 76 11.57 15.61 19.15
CA THR A 76 11.48 15.08 20.52
C THR A 76 10.04 14.74 20.82
N ILE A 77 9.77 13.47 21.12
CA ILE A 77 8.46 12.97 21.52
C ILE A 77 8.49 12.42 22.93
N LYS A 78 7.32 12.33 23.57
CA LYS A 78 7.15 11.58 24.82
C LYS A 78 6.69 10.18 24.49
N ASP A 79 7.37 9.19 25.06
CA ASP A 79 6.91 7.80 24.98
C ASP A 79 5.69 7.55 25.89
N LYS A 80 5.23 6.29 25.94
CA LYS A 80 4.07 5.88 26.74
C LYS A 80 4.30 6.11 28.26
N ASP A 81 5.55 6.14 28.70
CA ASP A 81 5.96 6.32 30.08
C ASP A 81 6.29 7.79 30.40
N GLY A 82 6.06 8.70 29.45
CA GLY A 82 6.31 10.14 29.58
C GLY A 82 7.79 10.54 29.43
N LYS A 83 8.68 9.59 29.10
CA LYS A 83 10.10 9.84 28.86
C LYS A 83 10.28 10.56 27.51
N LEU A 84 11.13 11.59 27.51
CA LEU A 84 11.49 12.28 26.28
C LEU A 84 12.46 11.42 25.45
N ILE A 85 12.02 11.08 24.24
CA ILE A 85 12.86 10.40 23.24
C ILE A 85 13.12 11.40 22.12
N THR A 86 14.39 11.64 21.82
CA THR A 86 14.82 12.47 20.70
C THR A 86 15.30 11.55 19.58
N TYR A 87 14.80 11.78 18.37
CA TYR A 87 15.26 11.11 17.16
C TYR A 87 15.50 12.12 16.05
N TYR A 88 16.30 11.74 15.09
CA TYR A 88 16.55 12.52 13.90
C TYR A 88 15.87 11.83 12.73
N GLY A 89 14.99 12.56 12.07
CA GLY A 89 14.21 11.98 10.98
C GLY A 89 13.17 12.93 10.43
N TYR A 90 12.39 12.45 9.50
CA TYR A 90 11.26 13.16 8.90
C TYR A 90 10.16 12.20 8.49
N GLY A 91 8.96 12.73 8.34
CA GLY A 91 7.83 12.01 7.75
C GLY A 91 7.50 12.57 6.36
N ILE A 92 7.00 11.70 5.48
CA ILE A 92 6.54 12.08 4.15
C ILE A 92 5.12 11.58 4.00
N ASP A 93 4.17 12.50 3.95
CA ASP A 93 2.76 12.20 3.68
C ASP A 93 2.51 12.17 2.18
N LEU A 94 2.32 10.97 1.61
CA LEU A 94 2.10 10.81 0.18
C LEU A 94 0.71 11.30 -0.29
N SER A 95 -0.18 11.69 0.60
CA SER A 95 -1.42 12.39 0.25
C SER A 95 -1.23 13.90 0.11
N SER A 96 -0.20 14.47 0.73
CA SER A 96 0.07 15.90 0.72
C SER A 96 0.50 16.39 -0.66
N SER A 97 -0.14 17.45 -1.12
CA SER A 97 0.25 18.16 -2.35
C SER A 97 1.29 19.25 -2.12
N SER A 98 1.52 19.65 -0.87
CA SER A 98 2.45 20.73 -0.48
C SER A 98 3.83 20.19 -0.05
N ASP A 99 3.95 18.92 0.29
CA ASP A 99 5.21 18.31 0.69
C ASP A 99 6.10 18.05 -0.53
N GLU A 100 7.24 18.73 -0.61
CA GLU A 100 8.20 18.61 -1.72
C GLU A 100 8.83 17.21 -1.78
N ARG A 101 9.11 16.59 -0.63
CA ARG A 101 9.61 15.21 -0.57
C ARG A 101 8.57 14.23 -1.16
N ALA A 102 7.29 14.44 -0.84
CA ALA A 102 6.21 13.64 -1.39
C ALA A 102 6.05 13.83 -2.90
N LYS A 103 6.26 15.04 -3.42
CA LYS A 103 6.23 15.31 -4.86
C LYS A 103 7.39 14.61 -5.58
N GLU A 104 8.60 14.73 -5.06
CA GLU A 104 9.78 14.07 -5.65
C GLU A 104 9.65 12.56 -5.62
N LEU A 105 9.22 11.98 -4.50
CA LEU A 105 9.00 10.55 -4.38
C LEU A 105 7.94 10.03 -5.35
N ARG A 106 6.81 10.72 -5.49
CA ARG A 106 5.78 10.37 -6.49
C ARG A 106 6.28 10.46 -7.91
N LYS A 107 7.11 11.46 -8.24
CA LYS A 107 7.73 11.63 -9.55
C LYS A 107 8.72 10.50 -9.84
N TYR A 108 9.50 10.11 -8.84
CA TYR A 108 10.45 9.01 -8.94
C TYR A 108 9.74 7.67 -9.18
N ILE A 109 8.60 7.43 -8.52
CA ILE A 109 7.78 6.25 -8.70
C ILE A 109 6.85 6.43 -9.92
N LEU A 110 7.39 6.51 -11.13
CA LEU A 110 6.68 6.49 -12.42
C LEU A 110 5.60 7.58 -12.60
N ASN A 111 5.85 8.81 -12.16
CA ASN A 111 4.88 9.92 -12.25
C ASN A 111 3.50 9.59 -11.64
N SER A 112 3.43 8.69 -10.68
CA SER A 112 2.18 8.29 -10.06
C SER A 112 1.62 9.41 -9.18
N THR A 113 0.65 10.14 -9.71
CA THR A 113 -0.05 11.19 -8.97
C THR A 113 -0.97 10.65 -7.89
N ASN A 114 -1.19 9.33 -7.82
CA ASN A 114 -2.26 8.77 -6.98
C ASN A 114 -1.88 7.41 -6.36
N LEU A 115 -0.85 7.42 -5.52
CA LEU A 115 -0.48 6.27 -4.69
C LEU A 115 -1.48 6.13 -3.55
N LYS A 116 -2.62 5.44 -3.79
CA LYS A 116 -3.62 5.16 -2.76
C LYS A 116 -3.69 3.68 -2.46
N PRO A 117 -3.79 3.29 -1.17
CA PRO A 117 -4.05 1.92 -0.80
C PRO A 117 -5.36 1.40 -1.40
N LYS A 118 -5.35 0.15 -1.86
CA LYS A 118 -6.52 -0.52 -2.48
C LYS A 118 -7.37 -1.26 -1.46
N ALA A 119 -6.73 -1.75 -0.39
CA ALA A 119 -7.41 -2.49 0.67
C ALA A 119 -8.10 -1.57 1.69
N PHE A 120 -7.58 -0.36 1.89
CA PHE A 120 -8.02 0.57 2.94
C PHE A 120 -8.53 1.88 2.33
N LYS A 121 -9.85 2.03 2.27
CA LYS A 121 -10.48 3.26 1.78
C LYS A 121 -10.24 4.42 2.75
N GLY A 122 -9.92 5.60 2.22
CA GLY A 122 -9.69 6.81 3.02
C GLY A 122 -8.32 6.85 3.71
N CYS A 123 -7.47 5.87 3.46
CA CYS A 123 -6.10 5.83 3.93
C CYS A 123 -5.13 6.30 2.83
N HIS A 124 -3.91 6.63 3.24
CA HIS A 124 -2.81 6.99 2.37
C HIS A 124 -1.51 6.35 2.87
N PHE A 125 -0.50 6.32 2.02
CA PHE A 125 0.83 5.89 2.41
C PHE A 125 1.58 7.03 3.10
N TYR A 126 2.25 6.68 4.17
CA TYR A 126 3.10 7.56 4.94
C TYR A 126 4.48 6.91 5.09
N VAL A 127 5.53 7.66 4.82
CA VAL A 127 6.91 7.20 4.97
C VAL A 127 7.52 7.88 6.17
N SER A 128 8.04 7.10 7.11
CA SER A 128 8.89 7.61 8.20
C SER A 128 10.34 7.22 7.95
N VAL A 129 11.21 8.21 7.99
CA VAL A 129 12.65 8.03 7.87
C VAL A 129 13.29 8.48 9.16
N THR A 130 14.01 7.59 9.81
CA THR A 130 14.79 7.90 11.03
C THR A 130 16.24 7.52 10.80
N PHE A 131 17.14 8.30 11.38
CA PHE A 131 18.58 8.08 11.33
C PHE A 131 19.08 7.73 12.71
N ASP A 132 19.98 6.76 12.78
CA ASP A 132 20.56 6.33 14.05
C ASP A 132 21.49 7.43 14.59
N PHE A 133 21.36 7.69 15.89
CA PHE A 133 22.20 8.66 16.57
C PHE A 133 23.38 7.93 17.17
N SER A 134 24.55 8.01 16.55
CA SER A 134 25.79 7.55 17.15
C SER A 134 26.61 8.74 17.66
N ASP A 135 26.86 8.80 18.94
CA ASP A 135 27.70 9.84 19.61
C ASP A 135 29.12 9.96 19.04
N ASN A 136 29.51 9.04 18.17
CA ASN A 136 30.86 8.90 17.64
C ASN A 136 31.10 9.52 16.27
N ASN A 137 30.11 10.15 15.65
CA ASN A 137 30.31 10.70 14.32
C ASN A 137 30.38 12.23 14.32
N SER A 138 31.48 12.75 13.80
CA SER A 138 31.86 14.18 13.82
C SER A 138 30.92 15.09 12.99
N ASN A 139 29.89 14.57 12.38
CA ASN A 139 28.90 15.29 11.57
C ASN A 139 27.53 15.34 12.25
N ASN A 140 27.38 16.18 13.27
CA ASN A 140 26.11 16.41 13.97
C ASN A 140 25.45 15.21 14.67
N GLY A 141 26.15 14.07 14.86
CA GLY A 141 25.69 12.96 15.72
C GLY A 141 24.72 11.98 15.11
N TYR A 142 24.43 12.00 13.81
CA TYR A 142 23.58 11.00 13.13
C TYR A 142 24.30 10.33 11.95
N ASP A 143 24.00 9.05 11.74
CA ASP A 143 24.56 8.25 10.66
C ASP A 143 23.63 8.26 9.45
N LEU A 144 23.95 9.08 8.45
CA LEU A 144 23.19 9.16 7.19
C LEU A 144 23.32 7.91 6.33
N THR A 145 24.29 7.04 6.61
CA THR A 145 24.52 5.83 5.79
C THR A 145 23.58 4.69 6.15
N LYS A 146 22.86 4.79 7.28
CA LYS A 146 21.96 3.74 7.79
C LYS A 146 20.56 4.29 8.11
N PRO A 147 19.84 4.81 7.13
CA PRO A 147 18.47 5.24 7.37
C PRO A 147 17.57 4.05 7.70
N ILE A 148 16.73 4.21 8.71
CA ILE A 148 15.64 3.29 9.01
C ILE A 148 14.39 3.87 8.33
N VAL A 149 13.95 3.21 7.27
CA VAL A 149 12.77 3.62 6.52
C VAL A 149 11.62 2.68 6.85
N LYS A 150 10.44 3.24 7.12
CA LYS A 150 9.18 2.50 7.25
C LYS A 150 8.13 3.12 6.36
N VAL A 151 7.30 2.28 5.77
CA VAL A 151 6.16 2.71 4.95
C VAL A 151 4.89 2.16 5.60
N ASP A 152 4.06 3.06 6.06
CA ASP A 152 2.81 2.75 6.76
C ASP A 152 1.60 3.12 5.91
N ILE A 153 0.47 2.44 6.15
CA ILE A 153 -0.83 2.88 5.68
C ILE A 153 -1.55 3.54 6.85
N VAL A 154 -1.79 4.84 6.73
CA VAL A 154 -2.38 5.66 7.79
C VAL A 154 -3.72 6.25 7.35
N ASN A 155 -4.57 6.56 8.32
CA ASN A 155 -5.80 7.31 8.11
C ASN A 155 -5.54 8.84 8.14
N SER A 156 -6.58 9.65 8.00
CA SER A 156 -6.52 11.12 8.08
C SER A 156 -5.90 11.66 9.37
N ASP A 157 -5.90 10.88 10.46
CA ASP A 157 -5.33 11.26 11.75
C ASP A 157 -3.88 10.75 11.92
N ASN A 158 -3.26 10.29 10.83
CA ASN A 158 -1.92 9.68 10.79
C ASN A 158 -1.75 8.48 11.75
N LYS A 159 -2.85 7.75 12.01
CA LYS A 159 -2.82 6.52 12.79
C LYS A 159 -2.62 5.33 11.87
N SER A 160 -1.56 4.56 12.09
CA SER A 160 -1.28 3.32 11.35
C SER A 160 -2.44 2.34 11.43
N LYS A 161 -2.72 1.65 10.34
CA LYS A 161 -3.69 0.56 10.25
C LYS A 161 -3.06 -0.82 10.39
N GLY A 162 -1.81 -0.87 10.89
CA GLY A 162 -1.10 -2.12 11.16
C GLY A 162 -0.49 -2.80 9.93
N GLU A 163 -0.31 -2.05 8.86
CA GLU A 163 0.24 -2.56 7.60
C GLU A 163 1.54 -1.85 7.25
N ASP A 164 2.57 -2.13 8.06
CA ASP A 164 3.87 -1.50 7.93
C ASP A 164 4.77 -2.33 7.00
N TYR A 165 5.46 -1.68 6.08
CA TYR A 165 6.55 -2.27 5.35
C TYR A 165 7.89 -1.77 5.92
N PRO A 166 8.88 -2.61 6.21
CA PRO A 166 8.99 -4.05 5.89
C PRO A 166 8.37 -5.02 6.91
N ASN A 167 7.90 -4.54 8.06
CA ASN A 167 7.38 -5.39 9.14
C ASN A 167 5.87 -5.62 8.96
N ASN A 168 5.51 -6.61 8.18
CA ASN A 168 4.11 -6.93 7.88
C ASN A 168 3.62 -8.08 8.74
N GLU A 169 2.91 -7.78 9.82
CA GLU A 169 2.32 -8.82 10.70
C GLU A 169 1.09 -9.51 10.09
N LEU A 170 0.49 -8.95 9.04
CA LEU A 170 -0.73 -9.49 8.42
C LEU A 170 -0.49 -10.61 7.41
N LEU A 171 0.77 -11.00 7.18
CA LEU A 171 1.14 -12.12 6.32
C LEU A 171 1.51 -13.40 7.09
N LYS A 172 1.32 -13.42 8.42
CA LYS A 172 1.49 -14.63 9.24
C LYS A 172 0.20 -15.43 9.34
#